data_50b17e0e5879d021d5585cafa8b508f5
#
_entry.id   50b17e0e5879d021d5585cafa8b508f5
#
_cell.length_a   1.000
_cell.length_b   1.000
_cell.length_c   1.000
_cell.angle_alpha   90.00
_cell.angle_beta   90.00
_cell.angle_gamma   90.00
#
_symmetry.space_group_name_H-M   'P 1'
#
loop_
_entity.id
_entity.type
_entity.pdbx_description
1 polymer ?
#
loop_
_entity_poly.entity_id
_entity_poly.type
_entity_poly.pdbx_seq_one_letter_code
_entity_poly.pdbx_strand_id
1 'polypeptide(L)'
;MDSVFRYFPDLTPRQREQFAALGPLYAEWNARINVVSRKDFDQLYLRHVLHSLAIARVCAFAAGARVLDVGCGGGFPSVPLAILFPEARFTAVDSIGKKITVVRAVAEGAGIANLEVRNCRAEQLAERFDYVV
;
A
#
# COMPACT_ATOMS: atom_id res chain seq x y z
N MET A 1 -10.99 -8.01 6.42
CA MET A 1 -11.52 -6.65 6.32
C MET A 1 -12.08 -6.13 7.64
N ASP A 2 -12.87 -6.92 8.33
CA ASP A 2 -13.43 -6.53 9.64
C ASP A 2 -12.36 -6.18 10.66
N SER A 3 -11.20 -6.85 10.64
CA SER A 3 -10.08 -6.55 11.52
C SER A 3 -9.57 -5.13 11.33
N VAL A 4 -9.50 -4.65 10.09
CA VAL A 4 -9.06 -3.28 9.80
C VAL A 4 -10.06 -2.28 10.40
N PHE A 5 -11.33 -2.48 10.17
CA PHE A 5 -12.39 -1.56 10.66
C PHE A 5 -12.51 -1.58 12.17
N ARG A 6 -12.18 -2.70 12.81
CA ARG A 6 -12.16 -2.83 14.27
C ARG A 6 -11.07 -1.97 14.90
N TYR A 7 -9.87 -1.96 14.33
CA TYR A 7 -8.74 -1.18 14.86
C TYR A 7 -8.70 0.26 14.38
N PHE A 8 -9.41 0.57 13.29
CA PHE A 8 -9.49 1.92 12.72
C PHE A 8 -10.96 2.29 12.49
N PRO A 9 -11.73 2.57 13.58
CA PRO A 9 -13.16 2.82 13.46
C PRO A 9 -13.53 4.17 12.83
N ASP A 10 -12.58 5.11 12.78
CA ASP A 10 -12.82 6.47 12.32
C ASP A 10 -12.55 6.67 10.82
N LEU A 11 -12.38 5.58 10.08
CA LEU A 11 -12.19 5.66 8.63
C LEU A 11 -13.40 6.31 7.95
N THR A 12 -13.12 7.17 6.95
CA THR A 12 -14.17 7.74 6.11
C THR A 12 -14.83 6.64 5.27
N PRO A 13 -16.05 6.87 4.75
CA PRO A 13 -16.66 5.93 3.79
C PRO A 13 -15.75 5.65 2.59
N ARG A 14 -15.06 6.65 2.08
CA ARG A 14 -14.10 6.50 0.98
C ARG A 14 -12.97 5.54 1.34
N GLN A 15 -12.36 5.71 2.51
CA GLN A 15 -11.30 4.83 2.99
C GLN A 15 -11.80 3.40 3.17
N ARG A 16 -13.00 3.21 3.69
CA ARG A 16 -13.61 1.89 3.84
C ARG A 16 -13.80 1.19 2.49
N GLU A 17 -14.26 1.93 1.48
CA GLU A 17 -14.38 1.41 0.13
C GLU A 17 -13.02 1.01 -0.44
N GLN A 18 -12.00 1.84 -0.25
CA GLN A 18 -10.65 1.56 -0.73
C GLN A 18 -10.07 0.31 -0.08
N PHE A 19 -10.17 0.17 1.24
CA PHE A 19 -9.73 -1.04 1.92
C PHE A 19 -10.52 -2.28 1.47
N ALA A 20 -11.83 -2.15 1.29
CA ALA A 20 -12.66 -3.25 0.83
C ALA A 20 -12.29 -3.72 -0.58
N ALA A 21 -11.84 -2.80 -1.43
CA ALA A 21 -11.44 -3.10 -2.80
C ALA A 21 -10.13 -3.90 -2.89
N LEU A 22 -9.28 -3.85 -1.88
CA LEU A 22 -7.96 -4.49 -1.92
C LEU A 22 -8.05 -6.01 -2.09
N GLY A 23 -8.94 -6.67 -1.38
CA GLY A 23 -9.10 -8.13 -1.46
C GLY A 23 -9.35 -8.61 -2.89
N PRO A 24 -10.42 -8.14 -3.55
CA PRO A 24 -10.71 -8.50 -4.94
C PRO A 24 -9.60 -8.13 -5.92
N LEU A 25 -9.00 -6.95 -5.77
CA LEU A 25 -7.94 -6.50 -6.67
C LEU A 25 -6.68 -7.37 -6.56
N TYR A 26 -6.24 -7.65 -5.34
CA TYR A 26 -5.10 -8.54 -5.14
C TYR A 26 -5.41 -9.98 -5.58
N ALA A 27 -6.64 -10.45 -5.40
CA ALA A 27 -7.05 -11.78 -5.88
C ALA A 27 -6.91 -11.87 -7.41
N GLU A 28 -7.40 -10.88 -8.14
CA GLU A 28 -7.31 -10.83 -9.59
C GLU A 28 -5.85 -10.83 -10.07
N TRP A 29 -5.03 -9.95 -9.51
CA TRP A 29 -3.65 -9.80 -9.95
C TRP A 29 -2.73 -10.91 -9.44
N ASN A 30 -2.95 -11.42 -8.24
CA ASN A 30 -2.16 -12.52 -7.69
C ASN A 30 -2.35 -13.82 -8.47
N ALA A 31 -3.49 -13.99 -9.13
CA ALA A 31 -3.71 -15.13 -10.03
C ALA A 31 -2.79 -15.08 -11.26
N ARG A 32 -2.38 -13.87 -11.68
CA ARG A 32 -1.50 -13.65 -12.83
C ARG A 32 -0.04 -13.53 -12.43
N ILE A 33 0.22 -12.76 -11.37
CA ILE A 33 1.55 -12.45 -10.88
C ILE A 33 1.58 -12.68 -9.37
N ASN A 34 2.33 -13.67 -8.94
CA ASN A 34 2.37 -14.10 -7.56
C ASN A 34 3.16 -13.11 -6.69
N VAL A 35 2.49 -12.13 -6.08
CA VAL A 35 3.10 -11.14 -5.17
C VAL A 35 2.82 -11.43 -3.70
N VAL A 36 1.83 -12.26 -3.42
CA VAL A 36 1.47 -12.73 -2.08
C VAL A 36 1.36 -14.24 -2.15
N SER A 37 1.95 -14.96 -1.19
CA SER A 37 1.85 -16.42 -1.16
C SER A 37 0.39 -16.86 -0.99
N ARG A 38 0.03 -18.04 -1.50
CA ARG A 38 -1.32 -18.59 -1.34
C ARG A 38 -1.71 -18.68 0.13
N LYS A 39 -0.78 -19.09 0.97
CA LYS A 39 -0.99 -19.23 2.41
C LYS A 39 -1.31 -17.88 3.05
N ASP A 40 -0.59 -16.83 2.68
CA ASP A 40 -0.78 -15.50 3.23
C ASP A 40 -1.97 -14.79 2.61
N PHE A 41 -2.34 -15.14 1.37
CA PHE A 41 -3.45 -14.50 0.69
C PHE A 41 -4.79 -14.70 1.43
N ASP A 42 -5.03 -15.88 1.98
CA ASP A 42 -6.25 -16.15 2.76
C ASP A 42 -6.35 -15.24 3.99
N GLN A 43 -5.22 -14.70 4.44
CA GLN A 43 -5.12 -13.79 5.58
C GLN A 43 -4.63 -12.40 5.14
N LEU A 44 -4.97 -11.98 3.93
CA LEU A 44 -4.48 -10.72 3.34
C LEU A 44 -4.67 -9.53 4.29
N TYR A 45 -5.89 -9.36 4.81
CA TYR A 45 -6.20 -8.21 5.65
C TYR A 45 -5.50 -8.26 7.01
N LEU A 46 -5.27 -9.44 7.56
CA LEU A 46 -4.56 -9.57 8.82
C LEU A 46 -3.04 -9.47 8.66
N ARG A 47 -2.48 -10.26 7.73
CA ARG A 47 -1.02 -10.42 7.61
C ARG A 47 -0.34 -9.32 6.81
N HIS A 48 -1.04 -8.71 5.86
CA HIS A 48 -0.45 -7.67 5.01
C HIS A 48 -1.06 -6.29 5.28
N VAL A 49 -2.37 -6.15 5.23
CA VAL A 49 -3.00 -4.84 5.39
C VAL A 49 -2.87 -4.34 6.82
N LEU A 50 -3.37 -5.08 7.80
CA LEU A 50 -3.32 -4.66 9.20
C LEU A 50 -1.89 -4.57 9.72
N HIS A 51 -1.02 -5.51 9.31
CA HIS A 51 0.39 -5.48 9.66
C HIS A 51 1.06 -4.19 9.15
N SER A 52 0.78 -3.79 7.91
CA SER A 52 1.27 -2.53 7.36
C SER A 52 0.79 -1.33 8.16
N LEU A 53 -0.47 -1.34 8.57
CA LEU A 53 -1.07 -0.26 9.34
C LEU A 53 -0.55 -0.17 10.78
N ALA A 54 0.17 -1.19 11.26
CA ALA A 54 0.82 -1.13 12.58
C ALA A 54 1.81 0.04 12.68
N ILE A 55 2.39 0.48 11.55
CA ILE A 55 3.26 1.65 11.49
C ILE A 55 2.54 2.89 12.02
N ALA A 56 1.23 3.01 11.78
CA ALA A 56 0.43 4.14 12.24
C ALA A 56 0.31 4.24 13.76
N ARG A 57 0.65 3.17 14.49
CA ARG A 57 0.67 3.18 15.95
C ARG A 57 1.85 3.96 16.52
N VAL A 58 2.93 4.09 15.74
CA VAL A 58 4.16 4.74 16.17
C VAL A 58 4.50 5.97 15.34
N CYS A 59 3.87 6.15 14.19
CA CYS A 59 4.15 7.26 13.29
C CYS A 59 2.87 7.74 12.62
N ALA A 60 2.61 9.04 12.70
CA ALA A 60 1.54 9.69 11.96
C ALA A 60 2.16 10.59 10.88
N PHE A 61 1.77 10.39 9.63
CA PHE A 61 2.29 11.19 8.53
C PHE A 61 1.42 12.43 8.34
N ALA A 62 2.03 13.59 8.51
CA ALA A 62 1.35 14.87 8.34
C ALA A 62 0.97 15.10 6.88
N ALA A 63 0.01 16.00 6.65
CA ALA A 63 -0.35 16.44 5.31
C ALA A 63 0.90 16.95 4.57
N GLY A 64 1.10 16.47 3.34
CA GLY A 64 2.25 16.83 2.53
C GLY A 64 3.55 16.09 2.86
N ALA A 65 3.58 15.26 3.92
CA ALA A 65 4.76 14.42 4.20
C ALA A 65 5.06 13.51 3.02
N ARG A 66 6.33 13.37 2.70
CA ARG A 66 6.80 12.53 1.58
C ARG A 66 7.39 11.25 2.13
N VAL A 67 6.79 10.13 1.77
CA VAL A 67 7.15 8.80 2.28
C VAL A 67 7.61 7.90 1.13
N LEU A 68 8.77 7.30 1.28
CA LEU A 68 9.32 6.35 0.31
C LEU A 68 9.21 4.92 0.84
N ASP A 69 8.64 4.04 0.04
CA ASP A 69 8.63 2.59 0.28
C ASP A 69 9.65 1.94 -0.65
N VAL A 70 10.78 1.53 -0.10
CA VAL A 70 11.88 0.90 -0.83
C VAL A 70 11.67 -0.60 -0.89
N GLY A 71 11.68 -1.16 -2.11
CA GLY A 71 11.43 -2.58 -2.28
C GLY A 71 9.98 -2.92 -1.93
N CYS A 72 9.03 -2.20 -2.51
CA CYS A 72 7.63 -2.27 -2.11
C CYS A 72 6.97 -3.64 -2.35
N GLY A 73 7.57 -4.48 -3.19
CA GLY A 73 6.99 -5.79 -3.49
C GLY A 73 5.57 -5.68 -4.02
N GLY A 74 4.63 -6.31 -3.34
CA GLY A 74 3.21 -6.26 -3.67
C GLY A 74 2.48 -4.98 -3.27
N GLY A 75 3.20 -3.99 -2.70
CA GLY A 75 2.61 -2.72 -2.29
C GLY A 75 2.39 -2.57 -0.79
N PHE A 76 3.16 -3.30 0.01
CA PHE A 76 3.11 -3.26 1.46
C PHE A 76 4.43 -2.73 2.02
N PRO A 77 4.40 -1.72 2.90
CA PRO A 77 3.23 -1.11 3.55
C PRO A 77 2.59 0.06 2.80
N SER A 78 3.09 0.48 1.64
CA SER A 78 2.70 1.74 0.99
C SER A 78 1.21 1.82 0.60
N VAL A 79 0.62 0.75 0.05
CA VAL A 79 -0.79 0.78 -0.38
C VAL A 79 -1.73 1.01 0.81
N PRO A 80 -1.67 0.22 1.89
CA PRO A 80 -2.51 0.49 3.07
C PRO A 80 -2.26 1.86 3.70
N LEU A 81 -1.00 2.28 3.80
CA LEU A 81 -0.65 3.57 4.40
C LEU A 81 -1.15 4.75 3.56
N ALA A 82 -1.11 4.64 2.24
CA ALA A 82 -1.63 5.69 1.36
C ALA A 82 -3.15 5.86 1.54
N ILE A 83 -3.88 4.78 1.77
CA ILE A 83 -5.31 4.85 2.06
C ILE A 83 -5.54 5.52 3.42
N LEU A 84 -4.78 5.13 4.44
CA LEU A 84 -4.95 5.65 5.81
C LEU A 84 -4.57 7.12 5.92
N PHE A 85 -3.53 7.55 5.19
CA PHE A 85 -3.03 8.93 5.20
C PHE A 85 -3.20 9.58 3.82
N PRO A 86 -4.43 9.95 3.43
CA PRO A 86 -4.71 10.42 2.07
C PRO A 86 -4.08 11.77 1.73
N GLU A 87 -3.64 12.54 2.72
CA GLU A 87 -2.99 13.84 2.51
C GLU A 87 -1.48 13.78 2.48
N ALA A 88 -0.88 12.64 2.85
CA ALA A 88 0.55 12.39 2.67
C ALA A 88 0.83 11.88 1.25
N ARG A 89 2.08 11.98 0.82
CA ARG A 89 2.51 11.56 -0.54
C ARG A 89 3.41 10.35 -0.44
N PHE A 90 3.00 9.26 -1.05
CA PHE A 90 3.74 8.01 -1.04
C PHE A 90 4.35 7.74 -2.40
N THR A 91 5.62 7.30 -2.39
CA THR A 91 6.32 6.79 -3.57
C THR A 91 6.77 5.38 -3.27
N ALA A 92 6.33 4.42 -4.07
CA ALA A 92 6.70 3.02 -3.94
C ALA A 92 7.64 2.64 -5.09
N VAL A 93 8.78 2.06 -4.77
CA VAL A 93 9.75 1.64 -5.78
C VAL A 93 10.14 0.19 -5.60
N ASP A 94 10.35 -0.48 -6.72
CA ASP A 94 10.87 -1.84 -6.76
C ASP A 94 11.59 -2.04 -8.09
N SER A 95 12.66 -2.83 -8.08
CA SER A 95 13.39 -3.17 -9.31
C SER A 95 12.70 -4.22 -10.16
N ILE A 96 11.73 -4.95 -9.58
CA ILE A 96 11.02 -6.03 -10.26
C ILE A 96 9.74 -5.48 -10.91
N GLY A 97 9.78 -5.34 -12.25
CA GLY A 97 8.69 -4.72 -13.01
C GLY A 97 7.34 -5.40 -12.87
N LYS A 98 7.30 -6.73 -12.72
CA LYS A 98 6.05 -7.47 -12.52
C LYS A 98 5.32 -7.05 -11.25
N LYS A 99 6.06 -6.84 -10.17
CA LYS A 99 5.49 -6.38 -8.89
C LYS A 99 4.95 -4.96 -9.02
N ILE A 100 5.68 -4.09 -9.69
CA ILE A 100 5.25 -2.71 -9.96
C ILE A 100 3.95 -2.68 -10.76
N THR A 101 3.80 -3.56 -11.74
CA THR A 101 2.54 -3.67 -12.50
C THR A 101 1.35 -3.95 -11.59
N VAL A 102 1.50 -4.86 -10.63
CA VAL A 102 0.45 -5.19 -9.67
C VAL A 102 0.13 -4.01 -8.77
N VAL A 103 1.14 -3.36 -8.19
CA VAL A 103 0.94 -2.22 -7.29
C VAL A 103 0.23 -1.08 -8.00
N ARG A 104 0.64 -0.79 -9.23
CA ARG A 104 0.01 0.27 -10.05
C ARG A 104 -1.45 -0.05 -10.34
N ALA A 105 -1.74 -1.29 -10.71
CA ALA A 105 -3.11 -1.73 -11.00
C ALA A 105 -4.00 -1.68 -9.76
N VAL A 106 -3.49 -2.11 -8.62
CA VAL A 106 -4.23 -2.07 -7.35
C VAL A 106 -4.50 -0.62 -6.94
N ALA A 107 -3.50 0.25 -7.03
CA ALA A 107 -3.67 1.67 -6.70
C ALA A 107 -4.72 2.34 -7.59
N GLU A 108 -4.68 2.09 -8.88
CA GLU A 108 -5.67 2.62 -9.82
C GLU A 108 -7.07 2.06 -9.55
N GLY A 109 -7.17 0.74 -9.36
CA GLY A 109 -8.45 0.08 -9.10
C GLY A 109 -9.11 0.51 -7.79
N ALA A 110 -8.32 0.80 -6.76
CA ALA A 110 -8.83 1.30 -5.49
C ALA A 110 -8.99 2.83 -5.46
N GLY A 111 -8.58 3.53 -6.51
CA GLY A 111 -8.68 4.99 -6.58
C GLY A 111 -7.75 5.70 -5.61
N ILE A 112 -6.55 5.19 -5.40
CA ILE A 112 -5.55 5.77 -4.51
C ILE A 112 -4.77 6.84 -5.28
N ALA A 113 -5.03 8.10 -4.99
CA ALA A 113 -4.47 9.24 -5.74
C ALA A 113 -3.10 9.70 -5.25
N ASN A 114 -2.73 9.35 -4.02
CA ASN A 114 -1.52 9.84 -3.34
C ASN A 114 -0.38 8.82 -3.32
N LEU A 115 -0.38 7.86 -4.22
CA LEU A 115 0.66 6.85 -4.37
C LEU A 115 1.22 6.90 -5.78
N GLU A 116 2.51 7.21 -5.91
CA GLU A 116 3.26 7.10 -7.14
C GLU A 116 4.07 5.80 -7.12
N VAL A 117 4.05 5.07 -8.22
CA VAL A 117 4.70 3.77 -8.32
C VAL A 117 5.76 3.83 -9.42
N ARG A 118 7.00 3.50 -9.09
CA ARG A 118 8.13 3.57 -10.04
C ARG A 118 8.89 2.25 -10.08
N ASN A 119 9.20 1.80 -11.29
CA ASN A 119 10.08 0.65 -11.51
C ASN A 119 11.53 1.15 -11.59
N CYS A 120 12.18 1.22 -10.46
CA CYS A 120 13.58 1.66 -10.37
C CYS A 120 14.22 1.20 -9.06
N ARG A 121 15.51 1.43 -8.93
CA ARG A 121 16.21 1.24 -7.66
C ARG A 121 16.20 2.54 -6.85
N ALA A 122 16.23 2.41 -5.53
CA ALA A 122 16.18 3.56 -4.63
C ALA A 122 17.32 4.56 -4.88
N GLU A 123 18.53 4.07 -5.17
CA GLU A 123 19.70 4.90 -5.43
C GLU A 123 19.59 5.74 -6.71
N GLN A 124 18.63 5.45 -7.57
CA GLN A 124 18.36 6.23 -8.78
C GLN A 124 17.47 7.45 -8.52
N LEU A 125 16.89 7.54 -7.32
CA LEU A 125 16.01 8.65 -6.96
C LEU A 125 16.84 9.87 -6.57
N ALA A 126 16.52 11.02 -7.16
CA ALA A 126 17.17 12.30 -6.84
C ALA A 126 16.41 13.05 -5.74
N GLU A 127 15.16 12.70 -5.50
CA GLU A 127 14.29 13.40 -4.57
C GLU A 127 14.63 13.04 -3.12
N ARG A 128 14.24 13.93 -2.22
CA ARG A 128 14.33 13.70 -0.78
C ARG A 128 12.95 13.33 -0.23
N PHE A 129 12.95 12.51 0.80
CA PHE A 129 11.75 12.06 1.49
C PHE A 129 11.86 12.34 2.99
N ASP A 130 10.71 12.55 3.62
CA ASP A 130 10.65 12.77 5.07
C ASP A 130 10.78 11.46 5.83
N TYR A 131 10.27 10.37 5.24
CA TYR A 131 10.29 9.03 5.83
C TYR A 131 10.65 7.99 4.79
N VAL A 132 11.30 6.92 5.23
CA VAL A 132 11.55 5.70 4.44
C VAL A 132 10.99 4.52 5.22
N VAL A 133 10.19 3.72 4.57
CA VAL A 133 9.56 2.54 5.18
C VAL A 133 9.92 1.24 4.47
#